data_9e1a7f7b825ee8da4e170e9808765532
#
_entry.id   9e1a7f7b825ee8da4e170e9808765532
#
_cell.length_a   1.000
_cell.length_b   1.000
_cell.length_c   1.000
_cell.angle_alpha   90.00
_cell.angle_beta   90.00
_cell.angle_gamma   90.00
#
_symmetry.space_group_name_H-M   'P 1'
#
loop_
_entity.id
_entity.type
_entity.pdbx_description
1 polymer ?
#
loop_
_entity_poly.entity_id
_entity_poly.type
_entity_poly.pdbx_seq_one_letter_code
_entity_poly.pdbx_strand_id
1 'polypeptide(L)' 'FKPIEVSYEVIFIYLAVNGYLNDVELKDIEAFEDKFIKFIKEKYPKIAELLKTRKAVDDEISKMINEAAEEFKKSRS' A
#
# COMPACT_ATOMS: atom_id res chain seq x y z
N PHE A 1 0.45 18.22 -5.35
CA PHE A 1 -0.49 17.07 -5.45
C PHE A 1 -0.10 16.19 -6.63
N LYS A 2 0.20 14.95 -6.36
CA LYS A 2 0.52 13.99 -7.40
C LYS A 2 -0.65 13.03 -7.59
N PRO A 3 -1.08 12.79 -8.84
CA PRO A 3 -2.11 11.80 -9.08
C PRO A 3 -1.57 10.40 -8.78
N ILE A 4 -2.33 9.62 -8.04
CA ILE A 4 -1.98 8.24 -7.70
C ILE A 4 -2.88 7.32 -8.52
N GLU A 5 -2.33 6.24 -9.04
CA GLU A 5 -3.13 5.26 -9.76
C GLU A 5 -4.20 4.67 -8.83
N VAL A 6 -5.37 4.39 -9.41
CA VAL A 6 -6.50 3.87 -8.64
C VAL A 6 -6.12 2.61 -7.86
N SER A 7 -5.29 1.74 -8.43
CA SER A 7 -4.87 0.52 -7.75
C SER A 7 -4.11 0.83 -6.45
N TYR A 8 -3.28 1.87 -6.45
CA TYR A 8 -2.55 2.24 -5.24
C TYR A 8 -3.44 2.97 -4.24
N GLU A 9 -4.42 3.74 -4.73
CA GLU A 9 -5.39 4.37 -3.84
C GLU A 9 -6.15 3.31 -3.03
N VAL A 10 -6.55 2.23 -3.67
CA VAL A 10 -7.24 1.13 -3.01
C VAL A 10 -6.35 0.55 -1.91
N ILE A 11 -5.06 0.38 -2.18
CA ILE A 11 -4.11 -0.13 -1.19
C ILE A 11 -4.05 0.80 0.01
N PHE A 12 -3.96 2.11 -0.21
CA PHE A 12 -3.86 3.07 0.88
C PHE A 12 -5.14 3.14 1.70
N ILE A 13 -6.30 3.06 1.06
CA ILE A 13 -7.58 3.00 1.76
C ILE A 13 -7.61 1.77 2.67
N TYR A 14 -7.18 0.63 2.16
CA TYR A 14 -7.11 -0.60 2.94
C TYR A 14 -6.19 -0.45 4.14
N LEU A 15 -5.01 0.15 3.95
CA LEU A 15 -4.07 0.39 5.04
C LEU A 15 -4.66 1.30 6.10
N ALA A 16 -5.36 2.35 5.68
CA ALA A 16 -5.98 3.28 6.60
C ALA A 16 -7.05 2.60 7.44
N VAL A 17 -7.90 1.79 6.80
CA VAL A 17 -8.97 1.06 7.48
C VAL A 17 -8.41 0.09 8.51
N ASN A 18 -7.27 -0.52 8.21
CA ASN A 18 -6.65 -1.49 9.11
C ASN A 18 -5.71 -0.88 10.15
N GLY A 19 -5.63 0.45 10.18
CA GLY A 19 -4.85 1.15 11.20
C GLY A 19 -3.36 1.28 10.94
N TYR A 20 -2.89 0.87 9.78
CA TYR A 20 -1.47 0.98 9.46
C TYR A 20 -0.99 2.43 9.34
N LEU A 21 -1.89 3.35 9.02
CA LEU A 21 -1.54 4.76 8.87
C LEU A 21 -1.72 5.55 10.17
N ASN A 22 -2.24 4.94 11.22
CA ASN A 22 -2.47 5.64 12.50
C ASN A 22 -1.19 6.17 13.12
N ASP A 23 -0.06 5.50 12.90
CA ASP A 23 1.23 5.90 13.43
C ASP A 23 1.96 6.90 12.54
N VAL A 24 1.38 7.25 11.40
CA VAL A 24 1.98 8.15 10.44
C VAL A 24 1.33 9.52 10.56
N GLU A 25 2.13 10.56 10.80
CA GLU A 25 1.61 11.92 10.88
C GLU A 25 1.14 12.41 9.52
N LEU A 26 0.14 13.29 9.52
CA LEU A 26 -0.43 13.82 8.29
C LEU A 26 0.62 14.39 7.34
N LYS A 27 1.61 15.07 7.90
CA LYS A 27 2.68 15.66 7.09
C LYS A 27 3.58 14.62 6.44
N ASP A 28 3.60 13.41 6.99
CA ASP A 28 4.46 12.33 6.51
C ASP A 28 3.72 11.34 5.62
N ILE A 29 2.41 11.44 5.53
CA ILE A 29 1.61 10.48 4.73
C ILE A 29 2.03 10.48 3.27
N GLU A 30 2.24 11.65 2.68
CA GLU A 30 2.63 11.73 1.27
C GLU A 30 3.97 11.05 1.02
N ALA A 31 4.94 11.29 1.89
CA ALA A 31 6.23 10.62 1.79
C ALA A 31 6.11 9.12 2.01
N PHE A 32 5.27 8.72 2.96
CA PHE A 32 4.99 7.30 3.20
C PHE A 32 4.42 6.64 1.95
N GLU A 33 3.44 7.28 1.32
CA GLU A 33 2.81 6.74 0.11
C GLU A 33 3.82 6.55 -1.02
N ASP A 34 4.67 7.55 -1.25
CA ASP A 34 5.69 7.45 -2.28
C ASP A 34 6.65 6.29 -2.04
N LYS A 35 7.11 6.16 -0.80
CA LYS A 35 8.03 5.08 -0.43
C LYS A 35 7.36 3.72 -0.53
N PHE A 36 6.11 3.63 -0.09
CA PHE A 36 5.38 2.38 -0.12
C PHE A 36 5.10 1.92 -1.56
N ILE A 37 4.76 2.85 -2.44
CA ILE A 37 4.57 2.54 -3.85
C ILE A 37 5.84 1.96 -4.45
N LYS A 38 6.98 2.58 -4.18
CA LYS A 38 8.26 2.05 -4.66
C LYS A 38 8.53 0.66 -4.10
N PHE A 39 8.25 0.45 -2.81
CA PHE A 39 8.44 -0.83 -2.18
C PHE A 39 7.58 -1.91 -2.86
N ILE A 40 6.31 -1.60 -3.11
CA ILE A 40 5.39 -2.52 -3.78
C ILE A 40 5.88 -2.84 -5.18
N LYS A 41 6.33 -1.84 -5.92
CA LYS A 41 6.83 -2.06 -7.29
C LYS A 41 8.06 -2.97 -7.33
N GLU A 42 8.91 -2.86 -6.32
CA GLU A 42 10.14 -3.65 -6.25
C GLU A 42 9.94 -5.03 -5.66
N LYS A 43 9.17 -5.13 -4.58
CA LYS A 43 9.02 -6.39 -3.83
C LYS A 43 7.75 -7.16 -4.15
N TYR A 44 6.67 -6.43 -4.43
CA TYR A 44 5.35 -7.04 -4.64
C TYR A 44 4.66 -6.47 -5.88
N PRO A 45 5.31 -6.53 -7.04
CA PRO A 45 4.70 -5.97 -8.26
C PRO A 45 3.39 -6.66 -8.63
N LYS A 46 3.21 -7.89 -8.18
CA LYS A 46 2.01 -8.66 -8.46
C LYS A 46 0.76 -8.04 -7.85
N ILE A 47 0.90 -7.34 -6.73
CA ILE A 47 -0.25 -6.69 -6.09
C ILE A 47 -0.90 -5.70 -7.05
N ALA A 48 -0.12 -4.84 -7.68
CA ALA A 48 -0.64 -3.87 -8.62
C ALA A 48 -1.29 -4.54 -9.82
N GLU A 49 -0.67 -5.59 -10.34
CA GLU A 49 -1.23 -6.33 -11.47
C GLU A 49 -2.57 -6.96 -11.13
N LEU A 50 -2.66 -7.60 -9.96
CA LEU A 50 -3.91 -8.22 -9.52
C LEU A 50 -5.01 -7.19 -9.33
N LEU A 51 -4.67 -6.02 -8.78
CA LEU A 51 -5.65 -4.96 -8.60
C LEU A 51 -6.15 -4.41 -9.93
N LYS A 52 -5.29 -4.29 -10.91
CA LYS A 52 -5.69 -3.85 -12.25
C LYS A 52 -6.64 -4.84 -12.90
N THR A 53 -6.42 -6.12 -12.69
CA THR A 53 -7.22 -7.19 -13.27
C THR A 53 -8.55 -7.36 -12.54
N ARG A 54 -8.51 -7.41 -11.21
CA ARG A 54 -9.68 -7.70 -10.39
C ARG A 54 -10.45 -6.47 -9.95
N LYS A 55 -9.80 -5.32 -9.95
CA LYS A 55 -10.37 -4.01 -9.55
C LYS A 55 -10.98 -3.98 -8.16
N ALA A 56 -10.57 -4.90 -7.30
CA ALA A 56 -11.06 -4.97 -5.93
C ALA A 56 -10.06 -5.76 -5.09
N VAL A 57 -10.07 -5.49 -3.78
CA VAL A 57 -9.23 -6.23 -2.84
C VAL A 57 -9.97 -7.49 -2.42
N ASP A 58 -9.44 -8.64 -2.80
CA ASP A 58 -9.96 -9.94 -2.34
C ASP A 58 -9.05 -10.49 -1.25
N ASP A 59 -9.34 -11.70 -0.77
CA ASP A 59 -8.57 -12.30 0.32
C ASP A 59 -7.09 -12.46 -0.03
N GLU A 60 -6.80 -12.84 -1.27
CA GLU A 60 -5.43 -13.01 -1.72
C GLU A 60 -4.68 -11.69 -1.74
N ILE A 61 -5.28 -10.66 -2.33
CA ILE A 61 -4.68 -9.33 -2.41
C ILE A 61 -4.54 -8.74 -1.01
N SER A 62 -5.56 -8.88 -0.18
CA SER A 62 -5.53 -8.41 1.20
C SER A 62 -4.35 -9.01 1.97
N LYS A 63 -4.14 -10.32 1.82
CA LYS A 63 -3.03 -11.00 2.48
C LYS A 63 -1.68 -10.44 2.01
N MET A 64 -1.54 -10.23 0.72
CA MET A 64 -0.31 -9.67 0.16
C MET A 64 -0.06 -8.25 0.65
N ILE A 65 -1.12 -7.43 0.73
CA ILE A 65 -0.99 -6.07 1.23
C ILE A 65 -0.55 -6.08 2.69
N ASN A 66 -1.14 -6.96 3.51
CA ASN A 66 -0.74 -7.08 4.91
C ASN A 66 0.72 -7.48 5.05
N GLU A 67 1.17 -8.44 4.28
CA GLU A 67 2.57 -8.88 4.29
C GLU A 67 3.49 -7.74 3.88
N ALA A 68 3.14 -7.02 2.83
CA ALA A 68 3.95 -5.90 2.36
C ALA A 68 4.01 -4.79 3.41
N ALA A 69 2.88 -4.48 4.03
CA ALA A 69 2.83 -3.44 5.06
C ALA A 69 3.70 -3.79 6.27
N GLU A 70 3.62 -5.04 6.72
CA GLU A 70 4.43 -5.51 7.85
C GLU A 70 5.92 -5.44 7.53
N GLU A 71 6.30 -5.91 6.35
CA GLU A 71 7.69 -5.88 5.92
C GLU A 71 8.20 -4.45 5.78
N PHE A 72 7.36 -3.57 5.23
CA PHE A 72 7.70 -2.16 5.08
C PHE A 72 7.93 -1.49 6.44
N LYS A 73 7.08 -1.78 7.42
CA LYS A 73 7.24 -1.24 8.76
C LYS A 73 8.57 -1.69 9.39
N LYS A 74 8.92 -2.95 9.21
CA LYS A 74 10.20 -3.48 9.70
C LYS A 74 11.38 -2.79 9.02
N SER A 75 11.26 -2.52 7.74
CA SER A 75 12.30 -1.88 6.96
C SER A 75 12.51 -0.42 7.37
N ARG A 76 11.47 0.23 7.88
CA ARG A 76 11.53 1.63 8.31
C ARG A 76 12.15 1.81 9.70
N SER A 77 12.06 0.82 10.53
CA SER A 77 12.53 0.95 11.93
C SER A 77 14.03 0.90 12.10
#